data_4d7f1e4b4303455c5f2836880121e27c
#
_entry.id   4d7f1e4b4303455c5f2836880121e27c
#
_cell.length_a   1.000
_cell.length_b   1.000
_cell.length_c   1.000
_cell.angle_alpha   90.00
_cell.angle_beta   90.00
_cell.angle_gamma   90.00
#
_symmetry.space_group_name_H-M   'P 1'
#
loop_
_entity.id
_entity.type
_entity.pdbx_description
1 polymer ?
#
loop_
_entity_poly.entity_id
_entity_poly.type
_entity_poly.pdbx_seq_one_letter_code
_entity_poly.pdbx_strand_id
1 'polypeptide(L)'
;MKPLMTDKPVGIKNVLLVGNSFMFYNCGVNGMINGFAKAKHRDLVITLVGIGGASLYWHDVKSYLRPNALRSYKIASDGTNKVTFLDYPDGKLFDAVVLEDSSQGPIHPELKELFRESARKHCQDIREAGARPFFMMTWAYKNKPEMTSLLADATIEVANENSASVIPCGMAFERSSKDFPEIELIRSDNRHPTVAGTYLEAAVFFASLTGITPMDCDFYGRFDDLIVALETGKKLQRIAWNTVRDFNSW
;
A
#
# COMPACT_ATOMS: atom_id res chain seq x y z
N MET A 1 20.25 1.08 2.94
CA MET A 1 19.82 2.05 4.00
C MET A 1 18.88 1.39 4.99
N LYS A 2 18.65 1.94 6.22
CA LYS A 2 17.68 1.42 7.20
C LYS A 2 16.61 2.47 7.48
N PRO A 3 15.34 2.05 7.71
CA PRO A 3 14.28 2.97 8.13
C PRO A 3 14.52 3.46 9.56
N LEU A 4 14.14 4.72 9.83
CA LEU A 4 14.18 5.31 11.18
C LEU A 4 12.87 5.11 11.95
N MET A 5 11.74 5.10 11.24
CA MET A 5 10.40 4.94 11.82
C MET A 5 9.99 3.47 11.77
N THR A 6 10.34 2.71 12.83
CA THR A 6 10.15 1.25 12.90
C THR A 6 9.21 0.79 14.00
N ASP A 7 8.60 1.71 14.74
CA ASP A 7 7.67 1.36 15.81
C ASP A 7 6.43 0.65 15.29
N LYS A 8 5.97 -0.36 16.04
CA LYS A 8 4.69 -1.02 15.71
C LYS A 8 3.56 0.00 15.75
N PRO A 9 2.76 0.07 14.67
CA PRO A 9 1.66 1.02 14.63
C PRO A 9 0.59 0.67 15.68
N VAL A 10 0.05 1.70 16.33
CA VAL A 10 -1.04 1.56 17.29
C VAL A 10 -2.18 2.48 16.89
N GLY A 11 -3.43 2.00 17.01
CA GLY A 11 -4.63 2.80 16.86
C GLY A 11 -4.97 3.21 15.42
N ILE A 12 -4.40 2.57 14.40
CA ILE A 12 -4.79 2.79 13.00
C ILE A 12 -6.10 2.05 12.73
N LYS A 13 -7.13 2.79 12.31
CA LYS A 13 -8.44 2.28 11.86
C LYS A 13 -8.81 2.80 10.48
N ASN A 14 -8.67 4.08 10.23
CA ASN A 14 -9.02 4.72 8.96
C ASN A 14 -7.74 5.06 8.19
N VAL A 15 -7.61 4.50 6.99
CA VAL A 15 -6.42 4.65 6.15
C VAL A 15 -6.80 5.18 4.78
N LEU A 16 -6.08 6.19 4.31
CA LEU A 16 -6.11 6.64 2.92
C LEU A 16 -4.91 6.08 2.17
N LEU A 17 -5.16 5.43 1.04
CA LEU A 17 -4.15 5.05 0.06
C LEU A 17 -4.20 6.05 -1.08
N VAL A 18 -3.05 6.59 -1.45
CA VAL A 18 -2.89 7.53 -2.57
C VAL A 18 -1.82 7.01 -3.50
N GLY A 19 -2.22 6.66 -4.72
CA GLY A 19 -1.29 6.03 -5.65
C GLY A 19 -1.86 5.84 -7.05
N ASN A 20 -1.45 4.78 -7.70
CA ASN A 20 -1.76 4.52 -9.09
C ASN A 20 -2.18 3.06 -9.33
N SER A 21 -1.95 2.54 -10.54
CA SER A 21 -2.37 1.19 -10.95
C SER A 21 -1.76 0.07 -10.10
N PHE A 22 -0.64 0.28 -9.44
CA PHE A 22 -0.07 -0.73 -8.56
C PHE A 22 -1.00 -1.03 -7.38
N MET A 23 -1.71 -0.02 -6.88
CA MET A 23 -2.69 -0.19 -5.80
C MET A 23 -4.09 -0.61 -6.27
N PHE A 24 -4.50 -0.32 -7.52
CA PHE A 24 -5.88 -0.59 -7.94
C PHE A 24 -6.05 -1.77 -8.91
N TYR A 25 -4.98 -2.44 -9.35
CA TYR A 25 -5.12 -3.70 -10.09
C TYR A 25 -5.88 -4.77 -9.29
N ASN A 26 -6.47 -5.74 -10.00
CA ASN A 26 -7.21 -6.84 -9.41
C ASN A 26 -8.30 -6.38 -8.42
N CYS A 27 -9.09 -5.37 -8.82
CA CYS A 27 -10.14 -4.73 -8.01
C CYS A 27 -9.66 -4.02 -6.75
N GLY A 28 -8.39 -3.66 -6.71
CA GLY A 28 -7.79 -2.83 -5.68
C GLY A 28 -7.27 -3.60 -4.45
N VAL A 29 -6.07 -3.24 -4.04
CA VAL A 29 -5.40 -3.78 -2.84
C VAL A 29 -6.22 -3.54 -1.57
N ASN A 30 -6.94 -2.40 -1.51
CA ASN A 30 -7.79 -2.02 -0.39
C ASN A 30 -8.78 -3.11 0.01
N GLY A 31 -9.39 -3.76 -0.97
CA GLY A 31 -10.32 -4.85 -0.68
C GLY A 31 -9.66 -6.10 -0.11
N MET A 32 -8.45 -6.43 -0.55
CA MET A 32 -7.69 -7.54 0.01
C MET A 32 -7.16 -7.22 1.41
N ILE A 33 -6.73 -5.98 1.68
CA ILE A 33 -6.35 -5.53 3.03
C ILE A 33 -7.54 -5.69 3.99
N ASN A 34 -8.74 -5.26 3.58
CA ASN A 34 -9.95 -5.44 4.38
C ASN A 34 -10.30 -6.92 4.62
N GLY A 35 -10.00 -7.81 3.66
CA GLY A 35 -10.15 -9.25 3.82
C GLY A 35 -9.26 -9.80 4.94
N PHE A 36 -7.99 -9.44 4.97
CA PHE A 36 -7.08 -9.77 6.08
C PHE A 36 -7.56 -9.19 7.41
N ALA A 37 -7.97 -7.92 7.42
CA ALA A 37 -8.47 -7.25 8.62
C ALA A 37 -9.68 -7.99 9.20
N LYS A 38 -10.66 -8.33 8.35
CA LYS A 38 -11.85 -9.09 8.76
C LYS A 38 -11.49 -10.46 9.34
N ALA A 39 -10.62 -11.21 8.65
CA ALA A 39 -10.20 -12.55 9.08
C ALA A 39 -9.38 -12.52 10.37
N LYS A 40 -8.72 -11.41 10.67
CA LYS A 40 -7.97 -11.18 11.92
C LYS A 40 -8.75 -10.37 12.97
N HIS A 41 -10.07 -10.20 12.77
CA HIS A 41 -10.96 -9.46 13.68
C HIS A 41 -10.44 -8.04 14.00
N ARG A 42 -10.02 -7.32 12.95
CA ARG A 42 -9.56 -5.93 13.04
C ARG A 42 -10.52 -5.01 12.31
N ASP A 43 -10.84 -3.92 13.00
CA ASP A 43 -11.62 -2.83 12.41
C ASP A 43 -10.67 -1.92 11.65
N LEU A 44 -10.66 -2.06 10.32
CA LEU A 44 -9.80 -1.29 9.42
C LEU A 44 -10.63 -0.87 8.20
N VAL A 45 -10.71 0.44 7.99
CA VAL A 45 -11.40 1.04 6.85
C VAL A 45 -10.36 1.63 5.91
N ILE A 46 -10.36 1.17 4.66
CA ILE A 46 -9.39 1.61 3.66
C ILE A 46 -10.11 2.38 2.55
N THR A 47 -9.69 3.62 2.35
CA THR A 47 -10.10 4.45 1.21
C THR A 47 -8.94 4.49 0.21
N LEU A 48 -9.22 4.31 -1.08
CA LEU A 48 -8.22 4.37 -2.15
C LEU A 48 -8.54 5.52 -3.10
N VAL A 49 -7.58 6.41 -3.31
CA VAL A 49 -7.55 7.41 -4.38
C VAL A 49 -6.44 7.03 -5.34
N GLY A 50 -6.81 6.55 -6.52
CA GLY A 50 -5.87 6.09 -7.54
C GLY A 50 -6.05 6.81 -8.86
N ILE A 51 -4.95 7.28 -9.45
CA ILE A 51 -4.91 7.86 -10.79
C ILE A 51 -3.99 6.99 -11.66
N GLY A 52 -4.49 6.48 -12.79
CA GLY A 52 -3.72 5.59 -13.66
C GLY A 52 -2.41 6.22 -14.14
N GLY A 53 -1.27 5.57 -13.83
CA GLY A 53 0.06 6.01 -14.23
C GLY A 53 0.58 7.26 -13.49
N ALA A 54 -0.12 7.74 -12.48
CA ALA A 54 0.29 8.93 -11.75
C ALA A 54 1.59 8.76 -10.99
N SER A 55 2.41 9.81 -11.02
CA SER A 55 3.41 10.08 -10.01
C SER A 55 2.81 10.86 -8.84
N LEU A 56 3.48 10.84 -7.70
CA LEU A 56 2.97 11.45 -6.48
C LEU A 56 2.65 12.95 -6.64
N TYR A 57 3.40 13.67 -7.45
CA TYR A 57 3.19 15.10 -7.69
C TYR A 57 1.87 15.44 -8.44
N TRP A 58 1.17 14.44 -9.01
CA TRP A 58 -0.14 14.63 -9.65
C TRP A 58 -1.29 14.69 -8.64
N HIS A 59 -1.06 14.21 -7.41
CA HIS A 59 -2.08 14.15 -6.38
C HIS A 59 -2.16 15.45 -5.57
N ASP A 60 -3.37 15.96 -5.36
CA ASP A 60 -3.63 17.01 -4.38
C ASP A 60 -4.05 16.40 -3.03
N VAL A 61 -3.09 15.81 -2.33
CA VAL A 61 -3.33 15.10 -1.06
C VAL A 61 -4.01 16.01 -0.03
N LYS A 62 -3.64 17.29 0.01
CA LYS A 62 -4.28 18.27 0.92
C LYS A 62 -5.78 18.36 0.72
N SER A 63 -6.25 18.30 -0.53
CA SER A 63 -7.69 18.32 -0.82
C SER A 63 -8.39 17.05 -0.36
N TYR A 64 -7.73 15.88 -0.43
CA TYR A 64 -8.31 14.59 0.00
C TYR A 64 -8.52 14.51 1.51
N LEU A 65 -7.77 15.28 2.27
CA LEU A 65 -7.82 15.32 3.73
C LEU A 65 -8.90 16.27 4.29
N ARG A 66 -9.60 17.01 3.42
CA ARG A 66 -10.66 17.93 3.83
C ARG A 66 -12.00 17.20 4.06
N PRO A 67 -12.82 17.66 4.99
CA PRO A 67 -14.18 17.16 5.17
C PRO A 67 -14.97 17.21 3.86
N ASN A 68 -15.72 16.16 3.57
CA ASN A 68 -16.60 16.04 2.41
C ASN A 68 -15.89 16.16 1.03
N ALA A 69 -14.55 16.06 0.97
CA ALA A 69 -13.80 16.10 -0.28
C ALA A 69 -13.92 14.77 -1.05
N LEU A 70 -13.93 13.66 -0.35
CA LEU A 70 -14.06 12.33 -0.92
C LEU A 70 -15.48 11.81 -0.79
N ARG A 71 -15.97 11.17 -1.85
CA ARG A 71 -17.30 10.57 -1.89
C ARG A 71 -17.24 9.14 -2.41
N SER A 72 -18.07 8.30 -1.85
CA SER A 72 -18.27 6.92 -2.26
C SER A 72 -19.63 6.78 -2.95
N TYR A 73 -19.73 5.87 -3.90
CA TYR A 73 -20.96 5.52 -4.59
C TYR A 73 -21.39 4.11 -4.22
N LYS A 74 -22.69 3.96 -3.98
CA LYS A 74 -23.33 2.65 -3.91
C LYS A 74 -24.43 2.61 -4.95
N ILE A 75 -24.29 1.72 -5.92
CA ILE A 75 -25.29 1.51 -6.97
C ILE A 75 -26.13 0.31 -6.53
N ALA A 76 -27.44 0.52 -6.39
CA ALA A 76 -28.39 -0.53 -6.09
C ALA A 76 -28.77 -1.32 -7.37
N SER A 77 -29.37 -2.50 -7.19
CA SER A 77 -29.80 -3.36 -8.31
C SER A 77 -30.88 -2.72 -9.22
N ASP A 78 -31.60 -1.74 -8.71
CA ASP A 78 -32.58 -0.95 -9.48
C ASP A 78 -31.95 0.22 -10.24
N GLY A 79 -30.61 0.35 -10.20
CA GLY A 79 -29.87 1.44 -10.87
C GLY A 79 -29.81 2.76 -10.09
N THR A 80 -30.42 2.84 -8.91
CA THR A 80 -30.31 4.03 -8.07
C THR A 80 -28.92 4.19 -7.47
N ASN A 81 -28.47 5.43 -7.31
CA ASN A 81 -27.17 5.77 -6.75
C ASN A 81 -27.34 6.41 -5.38
N LYS A 82 -26.65 5.84 -4.39
CA LYS A 82 -26.44 6.52 -3.11
C LYS A 82 -25.01 7.07 -3.08
N VAL A 83 -24.90 8.39 -2.99
CA VAL A 83 -23.62 9.08 -2.77
C VAL A 83 -23.47 9.33 -1.27
N THR A 84 -22.32 8.94 -0.73
CA THR A 84 -21.98 9.20 0.67
C THR A 84 -20.64 9.94 0.69
N PHE A 85 -20.62 11.09 1.36
CA PHE A 85 -19.37 11.80 1.61
C PHE A 85 -18.70 11.23 2.86
N LEU A 86 -17.38 11.19 2.86
CA LEU A 86 -16.63 10.86 4.05
C LEU A 86 -16.69 12.05 5.01
N ASP A 87 -17.23 11.81 6.18
CA ASP A 87 -17.43 12.82 7.23
C ASP A 87 -16.51 12.56 8.42
N TYR A 88 -16.35 13.57 9.26
CA TYR A 88 -15.41 13.62 10.37
C TYR A 88 -16.13 13.91 11.67
N PRO A 89 -16.63 12.89 12.38
CA PRO A 89 -17.24 13.15 13.68
C PRO A 89 -16.28 13.78 14.68
N ASP A 90 -14.96 13.51 14.57
CA ASP A 90 -13.96 13.91 15.56
C ASP A 90 -12.86 14.84 14.97
N GLY A 91 -13.11 15.48 13.83
CA GLY A 91 -12.18 16.42 13.19
C GLY A 91 -10.97 15.78 12.49
N LYS A 92 -10.82 14.44 12.54
CA LYS A 92 -9.77 13.67 11.85
C LYS A 92 -10.37 12.54 11.04
N LEU A 93 -10.15 12.53 9.72
CA LEU A 93 -10.69 11.51 8.82
C LEU A 93 -9.86 10.24 8.80
N PHE A 94 -8.55 10.37 8.75
CA PHE A 94 -7.61 9.26 8.61
C PHE A 94 -6.61 9.22 9.75
N ASP A 95 -6.26 8.00 10.18
CA ASP A 95 -5.18 7.75 11.12
C ASP A 95 -3.83 7.64 10.43
N ALA A 96 -3.86 7.17 9.19
CA ALA A 96 -2.69 7.01 8.34
C ALA A 96 -3.00 7.32 6.88
N VAL A 97 -2.00 7.83 6.16
CA VAL A 97 -2.04 8.01 4.71
C VAL A 97 -0.82 7.32 4.12
N VAL A 98 -1.05 6.43 3.17
CA VAL A 98 0.00 5.75 2.43
C VAL A 98 0.15 6.40 1.07
N LEU A 99 1.35 6.86 0.77
CA LEU A 99 1.73 7.52 -0.47
C LEU A 99 2.50 6.54 -1.37
N GLU A 100 2.16 6.49 -2.64
CA GLU A 100 2.89 5.75 -3.67
C GLU A 100 3.23 6.67 -4.82
N ASP A 101 4.48 6.65 -5.26
CA ASP A 101 4.88 7.30 -6.51
C ASP A 101 4.72 6.33 -7.70
N SER A 102 4.97 6.82 -8.91
CA SER A 102 5.05 5.95 -10.08
C SER A 102 6.11 4.88 -9.89
N SER A 103 5.94 3.73 -10.55
CA SER A 103 6.71 2.49 -10.32
C SER A 103 8.23 2.65 -10.25
N GLN A 104 8.82 3.60 -10.99
CA GLN A 104 10.26 3.91 -10.97
C GLN A 104 10.55 5.37 -10.61
N GLY A 105 9.54 6.17 -10.29
CA GLY A 105 9.70 7.60 -10.01
C GLY A 105 10.77 7.92 -8.98
N PRO A 106 10.86 7.18 -7.86
CA PRO A 106 11.90 7.42 -6.85
C PRO A 106 13.34 7.30 -7.35
N ILE A 107 13.56 6.56 -8.43
CA ILE A 107 14.91 6.32 -9.01
C ILE A 107 15.06 6.90 -10.42
N HIS A 108 14.00 7.45 -11.02
CA HIS A 108 14.05 8.00 -12.37
C HIS A 108 14.79 9.34 -12.37
N PRO A 109 15.78 9.55 -13.26
CA PRO A 109 16.61 10.77 -13.25
C PRO A 109 15.82 12.08 -13.27
N GLU A 110 14.68 12.11 -13.99
CA GLU A 110 13.85 13.30 -14.16
C GLU A 110 12.74 13.44 -13.12
N LEU A 111 12.36 12.34 -12.42
CA LEU A 111 11.22 12.33 -11.51
C LEU A 111 11.61 12.30 -10.03
N LYS A 112 12.81 11.85 -9.70
CA LYS A 112 13.25 11.66 -8.30
C LYS A 112 13.17 12.94 -7.46
N GLU A 113 13.48 14.09 -8.04
CA GLU A 113 13.39 15.37 -7.32
C GLU A 113 11.92 15.79 -7.11
N LEU A 114 11.06 15.60 -8.11
CA LEU A 114 9.63 15.83 -7.99
C LEU A 114 9.00 14.91 -6.94
N PHE A 115 9.46 13.64 -6.85
CA PHE A 115 9.08 12.72 -5.78
C PHE A 115 9.47 13.28 -4.40
N ARG A 116 10.73 13.72 -4.20
CA ARG A 116 11.22 14.28 -2.92
C ARG A 116 10.42 15.52 -2.50
N GLU A 117 10.20 16.44 -3.42
CA GLU A 117 9.44 17.68 -3.17
C GLU A 117 7.99 17.38 -2.79
N SER A 118 7.33 16.50 -3.56
CA SER A 118 5.95 16.10 -3.31
C SER A 118 5.81 15.34 -2.00
N ALA A 119 6.74 14.43 -1.71
CA ALA A 119 6.79 13.69 -0.47
C ALA A 119 6.85 14.62 0.74
N ARG A 120 7.75 15.62 0.71
CA ARG A 120 7.89 16.62 1.78
C ARG A 120 6.58 17.40 1.99
N LYS A 121 6.01 17.92 0.90
CA LYS A 121 4.75 18.69 0.95
C LYS A 121 3.61 17.84 1.50
N HIS A 122 3.41 16.65 0.97
CA HIS A 122 2.29 15.79 1.37
C HIS A 122 2.45 15.25 2.79
N CYS A 123 3.67 14.91 3.22
CA CYS A 123 3.91 14.52 4.61
C CYS A 123 3.59 15.63 5.61
N GLN A 124 3.86 16.88 5.25
CA GLN A 124 3.45 18.04 6.06
C GLN A 124 1.92 18.15 6.11
N ASP A 125 1.23 18.16 4.97
CA ASP A 125 -0.24 18.24 4.88
C ASP A 125 -0.92 17.11 5.68
N ILE A 126 -0.38 15.88 5.61
CA ILE A 126 -0.87 14.72 6.34
C ILE A 126 -0.77 14.91 7.86
N ARG A 127 0.36 15.43 8.36
CA ARG A 127 0.54 15.67 9.79
C ARG A 127 -0.34 16.82 10.30
N GLU A 128 -0.49 17.88 9.50
CA GLU A 128 -1.41 18.98 9.81
C GLU A 128 -2.85 18.49 9.95
N ALA A 129 -3.23 17.45 9.18
CA ALA A 129 -4.52 16.77 9.30
C ALA A 129 -4.58 15.74 10.45
N GLY A 130 -3.53 15.59 11.26
CA GLY A 130 -3.47 14.67 12.39
C GLY A 130 -3.24 13.20 12.03
N ALA A 131 -2.88 12.90 10.78
CA ALA A 131 -2.59 11.54 10.29
C ALA A 131 -1.08 11.25 10.25
N ARG A 132 -0.74 9.96 10.17
CA ARG A 132 0.64 9.48 10.02
C ARG A 132 0.97 9.19 8.57
N PRO A 133 2.07 9.72 8.00
CA PRO A 133 2.50 9.41 6.65
C PRO A 133 3.24 8.07 6.59
N PHE A 134 2.94 7.31 5.55
CA PHE A 134 3.63 6.09 5.15
C PHE A 134 3.99 6.19 3.66
N PHE A 135 5.07 5.53 3.26
CA PHE A 135 5.38 5.31 1.84
C PHE A 135 5.27 3.83 1.49
N MET A 136 4.56 3.53 0.42
CA MET A 136 4.65 2.22 -0.21
C MET A 136 5.93 2.17 -1.04
N MET A 137 6.83 1.24 -0.71
CA MET A 137 7.97 0.91 -1.54
C MET A 137 7.51 0.00 -2.68
N THR A 138 7.57 0.49 -3.92
CA THR A 138 7.21 -0.28 -5.12
C THR A 138 8.22 -1.41 -5.38
N TRP A 139 7.86 -2.36 -6.23
CA TRP A 139 8.72 -3.48 -6.62
C TRP A 139 9.44 -3.24 -7.94
N ALA A 140 10.53 -3.97 -8.13
CA ALA A 140 11.30 -3.98 -9.38
C ALA A 140 10.47 -4.58 -10.53
N TYR A 141 10.72 -4.12 -11.74
CA TYR A 141 10.17 -4.78 -12.94
C TYR A 141 10.72 -6.21 -13.05
N LYS A 142 9.92 -7.13 -13.58
CA LYS A 142 10.27 -8.56 -13.71
C LYS A 142 11.61 -8.77 -14.44
N ASN A 143 11.90 -7.91 -15.43
CA ASN A 143 13.12 -7.96 -16.25
C ASN A 143 14.23 -7.03 -15.75
N LYS A 144 14.08 -6.40 -14.57
CA LYS A 144 15.04 -5.45 -13.99
C LYS A 144 15.14 -5.63 -12.46
N PRO A 145 15.54 -6.82 -11.97
CA PRO A 145 15.55 -7.13 -10.54
C PRO A 145 16.48 -6.22 -9.72
N GLU A 146 17.51 -5.65 -10.36
CA GLU A 146 18.42 -4.67 -9.75
C GLU A 146 17.72 -3.40 -9.25
N MET A 147 16.53 -3.09 -9.75
CA MET A 147 15.76 -1.94 -9.27
C MET A 147 15.37 -2.06 -7.79
N THR A 148 15.27 -3.28 -7.23
CA THR A 148 14.82 -3.47 -5.84
C THR A 148 15.67 -2.69 -4.84
N SER A 149 16.98 -2.81 -4.91
CA SER A 149 17.88 -2.11 -3.99
C SER A 149 17.83 -0.60 -4.18
N LEU A 150 17.74 -0.14 -5.42
CA LEU A 150 17.65 1.29 -5.75
C LEU A 150 16.34 1.91 -5.24
N LEU A 151 15.20 1.23 -5.47
CA LEU A 151 13.89 1.65 -4.97
C LEU A 151 13.83 1.65 -3.45
N ALA A 152 14.44 0.62 -2.81
CA ALA A 152 14.53 0.54 -1.37
C ALA A 152 15.28 1.73 -0.79
N ASP A 153 16.48 1.99 -1.28
CA ASP A 153 17.32 3.09 -0.77
C ASP A 153 16.65 4.44 -0.99
N ALA A 154 16.10 4.72 -2.19
CA ALA A 154 15.45 5.99 -2.48
C ALA A 154 14.17 6.20 -1.64
N THR A 155 13.35 5.16 -1.46
CA THR A 155 12.12 5.27 -0.66
C THR A 155 12.44 5.43 0.83
N ILE A 156 13.41 4.68 1.35
CA ILE A 156 13.82 4.78 2.77
C ILE A 156 14.45 6.14 3.05
N GLU A 157 15.28 6.66 2.14
CA GLU A 157 15.88 7.99 2.28
C GLU A 157 14.81 9.07 2.42
N VAL A 158 13.86 9.11 1.48
CA VAL A 158 12.77 10.10 1.49
C VAL A 158 11.85 9.92 2.70
N ALA A 159 11.57 8.68 3.11
CA ALA A 159 10.80 8.41 4.31
C ALA A 159 11.51 8.91 5.57
N ASN A 160 12.82 8.68 5.69
CA ASN A 160 13.62 9.14 6.82
C ASN A 160 13.68 10.68 6.90
N GLU A 161 13.89 11.36 5.75
CA GLU A 161 13.86 12.83 5.67
C GLU A 161 12.52 13.42 6.13
N ASN A 162 11.45 12.66 5.94
CA ASN A 162 10.09 13.08 6.27
C ASN A 162 9.52 12.41 7.52
N SER A 163 10.31 11.72 8.35
CA SER A 163 9.86 10.98 9.53
C SER A 163 8.62 10.12 9.25
N ALA A 164 8.59 9.46 8.10
CA ALA A 164 7.52 8.59 7.64
C ALA A 164 7.91 7.12 7.74
N SER A 165 6.93 6.23 7.91
CA SER A 165 7.14 4.78 7.88
C SER A 165 7.14 4.26 6.44
N VAL A 166 7.75 3.08 6.20
CA VAL A 166 7.78 2.43 4.90
C VAL A 166 7.05 1.09 4.94
N ILE A 167 6.25 0.83 3.93
CA ILE A 167 5.62 -0.47 3.67
C ILE A 167 6.48 -1.21 2.62
N PRO A 168 7.24 -2.25 2.98
CA PRO A 168 8.31 -2.81 2.16
C PRO A 168 7.83 -3.81 1.10
N CYS A 169 6.84 -3.43 0.25
CA CYS A 169 6.26 -4.32 -0.76
C CYS A 169 7.30 -4.84 -1.74
N GLY A 170 8.20 -4.00 -2.25
CA GLY A 170 9.22 -4.40 -3.21
C GLY A 170 10.20 -5.43 -2.64
N MET A 171 10.56 -5.32 -1.36
CA MET A 171 11.40 -6.33 -0.69
C MET A 171 10.66 -7.66 -0.51
N ALA A 172 9.33 -7.62 -0.26
CA ALA A 172 8.53 -8.84 -0.17
C ALA A 172 8.41 -9.54 -1.53
N PHE A 173 8.25 -8.78 -2.62
CA PHE A 173 8.25 -9.32 -3.98
C PHE A 173 9.60 -9.99 -4.31
N GLU A 174 10.72 -9.31 -4.03
CA GLU A 174 12.05 -9.88 -4.23
C GLU A 174 12.25 -11.16 -3.43
N ARG A 175 11.87 -11.15 -2.14
CA ARG A 175 11.98 -12.32 -1.26
C ARG A 175 11.15 -13.49 -1.78
N SER A 176 9.90 -13.22 -2.20
CA SER A 176 9.04 -14.25 -2.77
C SER A 176 9.62 -14.83 -4.07
N SER A 177 10.17 -14.00 -4.95
CA SER A 177 10.80 -14.46 -6.19
C SER A 177 12.05 -15.32 -5.95
N LYS A 178 12.76 -15.11 -4.83
CA LYS A 178 13.91 -15.94 -4.44
C LYS A 178 13.50 -17.25 -3.77
N ASP A 179 12.53 -17.17 -2.85
CA ASP A 179 12.13 -18.32 -2.04
C ASP A 179 11.13 -19.24 -2.77
N PHE A 180 10.32 -18.68 -3.66
CA PHE A 180 9.23 -19.35 -4.40
C PHE A 180 9.16 -18.88 -5.84
N PRO A 181 10.15 -19.16 -6.68
CA PRO A 181 10.23 -18.67 -8.07
C PRO A 181 9.06 -19.15 -8.95
N GLU A 182 8.35 -20.20 -8.53
CA GLU A 182 7.17 -20.71 -9.20
C GLU A 182 5.92 -19.81 -9.04
N ILE A 183 5.93 -18.88 -8.06
CA ILE A 183 4.80 -17.98 -7.82
C ILE A 183 4.99 -16.72 -8.66
N GLU A 184 4.23 -16.59 -9.72
CA GLU A 184 4.24 -15.39 -10.54
C GLU A 184 3.51 -14.23 -9.86
N LEU A 185 4.28 -13.19 -9.45
CA LEU A 185 3.74 -11.99 -8.81
C LEU A 185 3.50 -10.84 -9.80
N ILE A 186 4.18 -10.86 -10.95
CA ILE A 186 4.17 -9.77 -11.94
C ILE A 186 3.64 -10.31 -13.27
N ARG A 187 2.75 -9.55 -13.90
CA ARG A 187 2.12 -9.87 -15.18
C ARG A 187 3.13 -9.85 -16.33
N SER A 188 2.68 -10.28 -17.51
CA SER A 188 3.49 -10.30 -18.74
C SER A 188 3.96 -8.93 -19.23
N ASP A 189 3.38 -7.84 -18.73
CA ASP A 189 3.83 -6.48 -18.99
C ASP A 189 5.07 -6.06 -18.16
N ASN A 190 5.59 -6.98 -17.36
CA ASN A 190 6.78 -6.86 -16.52
C ASN A 190 6.65 -5.89 -15.30
N ARG A 191 5.47 -5.36 -14.99
CA ARG A 191 5.34 -4.36 -13.91
C ARG A 191 4.08 -4.51 -13.04
N HIS A 192 2.90 -4.70 -13.65
CA HIS A 192 1.66 -4.79 -12.87
C HIS A 192 1.53 -6.11 -12.12
N PRO A 193 0.88 -6.10 -10.94
CA PRO A 193 0.77 -7.30 -10.14
C PRO A 193 -0.23 -8.30 -10.73
N THR A 194 0.05 -9.58 -10.59
CA THR A 194 -0.94 -10.65 -10.73
C THR A 194 -1.88 -10.64 -9.50
N VAL A 195 -2.87 -11.53 -9.47
CA VAL A 195 -3.69 -11.74 -8.26
C VAL A 195 -2.83 -12.12 -7.06
N ALA A 196 -1.83 -13.00 -7.25
CA ALA A 196 -0.88 -13.37 -6.20
C ALA A 196 -0.01 -12.18 -5.75
N GLY A 197 0.39 -11.31 -6.70
CA GLY A 197 1.11 -10.08 -6.41
C GLY A 197 0.28 -9.12 -5.54
N THR A 198 -0.97 -8.83 -5.93
CA THR A 198 -1.85 -7.98 -5.12
C THR A 198 -2.16 -8.59 -3.74
N TYR A 199 -2.27 -9.93 -3.67
CA TYR A 199 -2.47 -10.62 -2.39
C TYR A 199 -1.24 -10.45 -1.46
N LEU A 200 -0.03 -10.62 -1.98
CA LEU A 200 1.20 -10.38 -1.22
C LEU A 200 1.30 -8.93 -0.77
N GLU A 201 1.07 -7.99 -1.67
CA GLU A 201 1.01 -6.55 -1.38
C GLU A 201 0.06 -6.27 -0.22
N ALA A 202 -1.18 -6.77 -0.29
CA ALA A 202 -2.19 -6.59 0.76
C ALA A 202 -1.76 -7.19 2.11
N ALA A 203 -1.11 -8.35 2.11
CA ALA A 203 -0.58 -8.98 3.32
C ALA A 203 0.54 -8.13 3.96
N VAL A 204 1.41 -7.52 3.14
CA VAL A 204 2.46 -6.59 3.61
C VAL A 204 1.85 -5.31 4.16
N PHE A 205 0.85 -4.73 3.49
CA PHE A 205 0.11 -3.58 3.99
C PHE A 205 -0.56 -3.87 5.34
N PHE A 206 -1.28 -4.98 5.44
CA PHE A 206 -1.95 -5.37 6.68
C PHE A 206 -0.95 -5.50 7.83
N ALA A 207 0.16 -6.22 7.62
CA ALA A 207 1.20 -6.38 8.63
C ALA A 207 1.84 -5.04 9.03
N SER A 208 2.16 -4.18 8.05
CA SER A 208 2.80 -2.88 8.29
C SER A 208 1.88 -1.88 8.97
N LEU A 209 0.57 -1.89 8.69
CA LEU A 209 -0.41 -0.95 9.25
C LEU A 209 -0.93 -1.37 10.63
N THR A 210 -0.85 -2.66 10.96
CA THR A 210 -1.44 -3.19 12.20
C THR A 210 -0.40 -3.74 13.19
N GLY A 211 0.80 -4.06 12.73
CA GLY A 211 1.79 -4.78 13.53
C GLY A 211 1.41 -6.24 13.81
N ILE A 212 0.43 -6.79 13.08
CA ILE A 212 -0.12 -8.13 13.28
C ILE A 212 0.29 -9.04 12.13
N THR A 213 0.63 -10.28 12.47
CA THR A 213 0.96 -11.29 11.46
C THR A 213 -0.25 -11.64 10.58
N PRO A 214 -0.10 -11.64 9.25
CA PRO A 214 -1.11 -12.18 8.33
C PRO A 214 -1.09 -13.72 8.27
N MET A 215 -0.11 -14.39 8.90
CA MET A 215 -0.05 -15.86 8.94
C MET A 215 -1.25 -16.45 9.70
N ASP A 216 -1.57 -17.68 9.37
CA ASP A 216 -2.70 -18.42 9.97
C ASP A 216 -4.03 -17.66 9.82
N CYS A 217 -4.19 -16.99 8.70
CA CYS A 217 -5.37 -16.23 8.30
C CYS A 217 -6.14 -17.03 7.26
N ASP A 218 -7.41 -17.28 7.50
CA ASP A 218 -8.30 -17.99 6.57
C ASP A 218 -8.90 -17.01 5.53
N PHE A 219 -8.03 -16.27 4.86
CA PHE A 219 -8.37 -15.37 3.78
C PHE A 219 -7.39 -15.57 2.62
N TYR A 220 -7.91 -15.92 1.45
CA TYR A 220 -7.10 -16.25 0.25
C TYR A 220 -7.50 -15.46 -1.00
N GLY A 221 -8.27 -14.41 -0.85
CA GLY A 221 -8.66 -13.54 -1.97
C GLY A 221 -10.11 -13.12 -1.94
N ARG A 222 -10.57 -12.49 -3.02
CA ARG A 222 -11.93 -11.95 -3.20
C ARG A 222 -12.51 -12.42 -4.51
N PHE A 223 -13.82 -12.62 -4.53
CA PHE A 223 -14.54 -13.10 -5.70
C PHE A 223 -13.97 -14.44 -6.21
N ASP A 224 -14.64 -15.09 -7.12
CA ASP A 224 -14.25 -16.41 -7.59
C ASP A 224 -12.99 -16.40 -8.48
N ASP A 225 -12.66 -15.24 -9.07
CA ASP A 225 -11.54 -15.04 -10.00
C ASP A 225 -10.31 -14.33 -9.38
N LEU A 226 -10.44 -13.84 -8.14
CA LEU A 226 -9.37 -13.14 -7.44
C LEU A 226 -8.91 -13.91 -6.19
N ILE A 227 -8.76 -15.23 -6.31
CA ILE A 227 -8.34 -16.13 -5.25
C ILE A 227 -6.95 -16.68 -5.56
N VAL A 228 -6.12 -16.80 -4.55
CA VAL A 228 -4.86 -17.55 -4.59
C VAL A 228 -5.08 -18.95 -4.01
N ALA A 229 -4.39 -19.95 -4.56
CA ALA A 229 -4.43 -21.30 -4.01
C ALA A 229 -3.95 -21.31 -2.54
N LEU A 230 -4.53 -22.19 -1.71
CA LEU A 230 -4.28 -22.27 -0.28
C LEU A 230 -2.77 -22.28 0.07
N GLU A 231 -2.01 -23.16 -0.56
CA GLU A 231 -0.57 -23.28 -0.29
C GLU A 231 0.21 -22.05 -0.76
N THR A 232 -0.17 -21.44 -1.88
CA THR A 232 0.39 -20.15 -2.34
C THR A 232 0.10 -19.06 -1.33
N GLY A 233 -1.13 -18.95 -0.86
CA GLY A 233 -1.52 -17.94 0.12
C GLY A 233 -0.74 -18.07 1.44
N LYS A 234 -0.58 -19.27 1.97
CA LYS A 234 0.25 -19.53 3.17
C LYS A 234 1.71 -19.11 2.97
N LYS A 235 2.30 -19.44 1.82
CA LYS A 235 3.67 -19.00 1.48
C LYS A 235 3.76 -17.47 1.47
N LEU A 236 2.84 -16.79 0.78
CA LEU A 236 2.83 -15.34 0.67
C LEU A 236 2.56 -14.62 2.02
N GLN A 237 1.68 -15.14 2.87
CA GLN A 237 1.47 -14.65 4.24
C GLN A 237 2.76 -14.69 5.05
N ARG A 238 3.51 -15.80 4.95
CA ARG A 238 4.82 -15.96 5.63
C ARG A 238 5.87 -15.00 5.08
N ILE A 239 5.95 -14.83 3.76
CA ILE A 239 6.85 -13.85 3.13
C ILE A 239 6.53 -12.45 3.62
N ALA A 240 5.26 -12.04 3.60
CA ALA A 240 4.83 -10.73 4.06
C ALA A 240 5.26 -10.47 5.50
N TRP A 241 4.92 -11.38 6.41
CA TRP A 241 5.26 -11.22 7.83
C TRP A 241 6.77 -11.15 8.07
N ASN A 242 7.52 -12.10 7.52
CA ASN A 242 8.97 -12.13 7.71
C ASN A 242 9.63 -10.87 7.14
N THR A 243 9.16 -10.38 5.99
CA THR A 243 9.70 -9.15 5.40
C THR A 243 9.42 -7.93 6.27
N VAL A 244 8.18 -7.74 6.72
CA VAL A 244 7.82 -6.59 7.56
C VAL A 244 8.53 -6.63 8.91
N ARG A 245 8.59 -7.80 9.54
CA ARG A 245 9.29 -7.98 10.81
C ARG A 245 10.79 -7.70 10.70
N ASP A 246 11.45 -8.29 9.69
CA ASP A 246 12.90 -8.14 9.49
C ASP A 246 13.25 -6.68 9.10
N PHE A 247 12.39 -6.04 8.28
CA PHE A 247 12.55 -4.65 7.86
C PHE A 247 12.48 -3.67 9.03
N ASN A 248 11.55 -3.88 9.97
CA ASN A 248 11.33 -3.03 11.13
C ASN A 248 12.06 -3.50 12.40
N SER A 249 12.74 -4.64 12.36
CA SER A 249 13.40 -5.24 13.53
C SER A 249 12.42 -5.56 14.68
N TRP A 250 11.22 -6.06 14.36
CA TRP A 250 10.17 -6.46 15.32
C TRP A 250 10.34 -7.87 15.88
#